data_b65f3668231a45caec5a9d21efa0d46b
#
_entry.id   b65f3668231a45caec5a9d21efa0d46b
#
_cell.length_a   1.000
_cell.length_b   1.000
_cell.length_c   1.000
_cell.angle_alpha   90.00
_cell.angle_beta   90.00
_cell.angle_gamma   90.00
#
_symmetry.space_group_name_H-M   'P 1'
#
loop_
_entity.id
_entity.type
_entity.pdbx_description
1 polymer ?
#
loop_
_entity_poly.entity_id
_entity_poly.type
_entity_poly.pdbx_seq_one_letter_code
_entity_poly.pdbx_strand_id
1 'polypeptide(L)'
;NNKEDKTALAKAEFELYKGNTEGTAADEQAKVNIVDEGEGVYRQATADEAKATGFTSAKIVSDADGKVLVKGLDAGTYYLRETKAPEGYNKLLSDIKVEIKANYDPKTGKLTSYSVDYTYNGTTTTGKEIKDTKTSPEVAVENKTGAQLPSTGSKGALMVTLAGIVLFGVLTASKAFGKKKAKN
;
A
#
# COMPACT_ATOMS: atom_id res chain seq x y z
N ASN A 1 22.82 6.55 -23.42
CA ASN A 1 22.43 5.53 -22.43
C ASN A 1 22.58 6.11 -21.01
N ASN A 2 21.67 7.02 -20.63
CA ASN A 2 21.57 7.43 -19.23
C ASN A 2 20.66 6.41 -18.54
N LYS A 3 21.27 5.44 -17.85
CA LYS A 3 20.61 4.77 -16.73
C LYS A 3 20.50 5.84 -15.65
N GLU A 4 19.29 6.37 -15.44
CA GLU A 4 19.00 7.16 -14.25
C GLU A 4 19.28 6.27 -13.04
N ASP A 5 20.25 6.67 -12.22
CA ASP A 5 20.54 6.01 -10.94
C ASP A 5 19.31 6.20 -10.05
N LYS A 6 18.47 5.16 -9.98
CA LYS A 6 17.34 5.11 -9.07
C LYS A 6 17.88 4.77 -7.69
N THR A 7 18.09 5.78 -6.86
CA THR A 7 18.51 5.58 -5.47
C THR A 7 17.29 5.20 -4.63
N ALA A 8 17.42 4.13 -3.87
CA ALA A 8 16.40 3.71 -2.91
C ALA A 8 16.21 4.78 -1.81
N LEU A 9 14.95 5.08 -1.46
CA LEU A 9 14.60 6.09 -0.45
C LEU A 9 14.13 5.43 0.84
N ALA A 10 15.05 5.34 1.80
CA ALA A 10 14.74 4.90 3.15
C ALA A 10 14.05 6.00 3.96
N LYS A 11 13.30 5.59 5.00
CA LYS A 11 12.67 6.47 6.01
C LYS A 11 11.54 7.37 5.48
N ALA A 12 10.94 7.05 4.36
CA ALA A 12 9.63 7.60 4.00
C ALA A 12 8.57 7.01 4.95
N GLU A 13 7.72 7.84 5.54
CA GLU A 13 6.64 7.39 6.44
C GLU A 13 5.30 7.48 5.74
N PHE A 14 4.49 6.43 5.88
CA PHE A 14 3.18 6.34 5.27
C PHE A 14 2.11 5.92 6.27
N GLU A 15 0.88 6.26 5.92
CA GLU A 15 -0.34 5.77 6.54
C GLU A 15 -1.25 5.19 5.45
N LEU A 16 -2.03 4.17 5.81
CA LEU A 16 -2.95 3.51 4.90
C LEU A 16 -4.39 3.76 5.34
N TYR A 17 -5.24 4.13 4.40
CA TYR A 17 -6.66 4.38 4.61
C TYR A 17 -7.47 3.48 3.68
N LYS A 18 -8.67 3.09 4.09
CA LYS A 18 -9.66 2.51 3.17
C LYS A 18 -10.21 3.60 2.26
N GLY A 19 -10.65 3.23 1.06
CA GLY A 19 -11.40 4.13 0.21
C GLY A 19 -12.78 4.41 0.78
N ASN A 20 -13.32 5.60 0.49
CA ASN A 20 -14.70 5.92 0.74
C ASN A 20 -15.64 4.97 -0.03
N THR A 21 -16.93 5.02 0.24
CA THR A 21 -17.93 4.13 -0.38
C THR A 21 -17.89 4.15 -1.92
N GLU A 22 -17.52 5.28 -2.50
CA GLU A 22 -17.41 5.45 -3.95
C GLU A 22 -16.02 5.04 -4.50
N GLY A 23 -15.04 4.78 -3.63
CA GLY A 23 -13.66 4.45 -4.02
C GLY A 23 -12.92 5.60 -4.72
N THR A 24 -13.35 6.84 -4.51
CA THR A 24 -12.81 8.04 -5.19
C THR A 24 -11.81 8.81 -4.32
N ALA A 25 -11.83 8.63 -3.01
CA ALA A 25 -10.94 9.26 -2.05
C ALA A 25 -10.70 8.38 -0.82
N ALA A 26 -9.69 8.72 -0.02
CA ALA A 26 -9.50 8.13 1.29
C ALA A 26 -10.69 8.43 2.21
N ASP A 27 -11.12 7.43 2.98
CA ASP A 27 -12.01 7.65 4.12
C ASP A 27 -11.15 8.00 5.33
N GLU A 28 -11.18 9.26 5.75
CA GLU A 28 -10.37 9.77 6.85
C GLU A 28 -10.70 9.12 8.21
N GLN A 29 -11.86 8.48 8.33
CA GLN A 29 -12.28 7.75 9.52
C GLN A 29 -11.91 6.26 9.47
N ALA A 30 -11.52 5.77 8.30
CA ALA A 30 -11.20 4.37 8.07
C ALA A 30 -9.69 4.13 7.89
N LYS A 31 -8.87 4.72 8.75
CA LYS A 31 -7.43 4.43 8.80
C LYS A 31 -7.21 2.96 9.14
N VAL A 32 -6.36 2.29 8.37
CA VAL A 32 -6.01 0.89 8.60
C VAL A 32 -5.03 0.80 9.77
N ASN A 33 -5.38 0.00 10.77
CA ASN A 33 -4.50 -0.31 11.89
C ASN A 33 -3.40 -1.25 11.45
N ILE A 34 -2.15 -0.86 11.66
CA ILE A 34 -0.95 -1.54 11.18
C ILE A 34 -0.14 -2.09 12.36
N VAL A 35 0.36 -3.30 12.19
CA VAL A 35 1.36 -3.93 13.05
C VAL A 35 2.67 -3.96 12.28
N ASP A 36 3.75 -3.54 12.92
CA ASP A 36 5.12 -3.65 12.39
C ASP A 36 5.68 -5.03 12.74
N GLU A 37 6.08 -5.79 11.73
CA GLU A 37 6.71 -7.11 11.87
C GLU A 37 8.23 -7.04 11.75
N GLY A 38 8.79 -5.84 11.55
CA GLY A 38 10.21 -5.59 11.36
C GLY A 38 10.65 -5.64 9.89
N GLU A 39 11.84 -5.11 9.63
CA GLU A 39 12.52 -5.16 8.30
C GLU A 39 11.68 -4.64 7.13
N GLY A 40 10.89 -3.59 7.34
CA GLY A 40 10.01 -3.03 6.31
C GLY A 40 8.76 -3.87 6.02
N VAL A 41 8.48 -4.87 6.85
CA VAL A 41 7.31 -5.75 6.74
C VAL A 41 6.24 -5.33 7.73
N TYR A 42 5.04 -5.12 7.23
CA TYR A 42 3.88 -4.69 7.99
C TYR A 42 2.69 -5.58 7.68
N ARG A 43 1.71 -5.59 8.57
CA ARG A 43 0.41 -6.22 8.32
C ARG A 43 -0.74 -5.41 8.90
N GLN A 44 -1.92 -5.64 8.38
CA GLN A 44 -3.14 -5.15 9.03
C GLN A 44 -3.29 -5.83 10.39
N ALA A 45 -3.61 -5.06 11.42
CA ALA A 45 -3.98 -5.59 12.72
C ALA A 45 -5.32 -6.34 12.64
N THR A 46 -5.46 -7.40 13.41
CA THR A 46 -6.76 -8.05 13.61
C THR A 46 -7.70 -7.14 14.40
N ALA A 47 -9.00 -7.42 14.34
CA ALA A 47 -9.98 -6.66 15.11
C ALA A 47 -9.74 -6.72 16.64
N ASP A 48 -9.24 -7.84 17.12
CA ASP A 48 -8.94 -8.04 18.55
C ASP A 48 -7.67 -7.27 18.96
N GLU A 49 -6.62 -7.29 18.14
CA GLU A 49 -5.42 -6.50 18.36
C GLU A 49 -5.73 -5.01 18.38
N ALA A 50 -6.51 -4.52 17.40
CA ALA A 50 -6.87 -3.10 17.28
C ALA A 50 -7.69 -2.59 18.47
N LYS A 51 -8.40 -3.47 19.18
CA LYS A 51 -9.21 -3.14 20.38
C LYS A 51 -8.44 -3.36 21.69
N ALA A 52 -7.26 -3.98 21.64
CA ALA A 52 -6.49 -4.27 22.84
C ALA A 52 -6.06 -2.97 23.54
N THR A 53 -6.13 -2.97 24.86
CA THR A 53 -5.68 -1.84 25.67
C THR A 53 -4.18 -1.57 25.43
N GLY A 54 -3.86 -0.34 25.05
CA GLY A 54 -2.48 0.07 24.77
C GLY A 54 -2.04 -0.19 23.32
N PHE A 55 -2.90 -0.73 22.45
CA PHE A 55 -2.59 -0.85 21.03
C PHE A 55 -2.36 0.54 20.40
N THR A 56 -1.29 0.65 19.65
CA THR A 56 -1.00 1.82 18.82
C THR A 56 -0.63 1.36 17.43
N SER A 57 -1.36 1.84 16.43
CA SER A 57 -1.07 1.53 15.02
C SER A 57 0.32 2.05 14.65
N ALA A 58 1.15 1.17 14.12
CA ALA A 58 2.46 1.54 13.60
C ALA A 58 2.35 2.44 12.36
N LYS A 59 3.36 3.27 12.15
CA LYS A 59 3.59 3.93 10.88
C LYS A 59 4.29 2.96 9.94
N ILE A 60 3.95 3.03 8.66
CA ILE A 60 4.63 2.28 7.63
C ILE A 60 5.87 3.08 7.21
N VAL A 61 7.06 2.53 7.38
CA VAL A 61 8.34 3.22 7.11
C VAL A 61 9.14 2.41 6.10
N SER A 62 9.65 3.05 5.05
CA SER A 62 10.51 2.37 4.08
C SER A 62 11.85 1.96 4.69
N ASP A 63 12.29 0.74 4.39
CA ASP A 63 13.55 0.16 4.85
C ASP A 63 14.78 0.80 4.17
N ALA A 64 15.97 0.25 4.41
CA ALA A 64 17.22 0.74 3.83
C ALA A 64 17.25 0.67 2.29
N ASP A 65 16.50 -0.28 1.72
CA ASP A 65 16.34 -0.46 0.28
C ASP A 65 15.16 0.33 -0.30
N GLY A 66 14.53 1.19 0.51
CA GLY A 66 13.36 1.97 0.12
C GLY A 66 12.09 1.13 -0.04
N LYS A 67 12.05 -0.07 0.51
CA LYS A 67 10.95 -1.04 0.35
C LYS A 67 10.01 -1.02 1.55
N VAL A 68 8.75 -1.31 1.26
CA VAL A 68 7.69 -1.54 2.24
C VAL A 68 6.85 -2.72 1.77
N LEU A 69 6.59 -3.68 2.64
CA LEU A 69 5.64 -4.76 2.40
C LEU A 69 4.47 -4.66 3.38
N VAL A 70 3.26 -4.49 2.87
CA VAL A 70 2.03 -4.53 3.68
C VAL A 70 1.24 -5.79 3.33
N LYS A 71 1.01 -6.64 4.33
CA LYS A 71 0.29 -7.92 4.22
C LYS A 71 -1.09 -7.86 4.86
N GLY A 72 -1.93 -8.85 4.56
CA GLY A 72 -3.19 -9.06 5.27
C GLY A 72 -4.28 -8.08 4.92
N LEU A 73 -4.22 -7.47 3.75
CA LEU A 73 -5.25 -6.59 3.24
C LEU A 73 -6.30 -7.40 2.46
N ASP A 74 -7.57 -7.11 2.70
CA ASP A 74 -8.67 -7.65 1.91
C ASP A 74 -8.72 -7.01 0.51
N ALA A 75 -9.43 -7.65 -0.42
CA ALA A 75 -9.76 -7.01 -1.69
C ALA A 75 -10.56 -5.72 -1.45
N GLY A 76 -10.23 -4.67 -2.18
CA GLY A 76 -10.87 -3.36 -2.01
C GLY A 76 -9.99 -2.21 -2.45
N THR A 77 -10.46 -0.99 -2.20
CA THR A 77 -9.74 0.24 -2.51
C THR A 77 -9.10 0.81 -1.25
N TYR A 78 -7.85 1.17 -1.38
CA TYR A 78 -7.04 1.79 -0.33
C TYR A 78 -6.35 3.05 -0.85
N TYR A 79 -5.93 3.89 0.06
CA TYR A 79 -5.13 5.09 -0.21
C TYR A 79 -3.91 5.09 0.69
N LEU A 80 -2.73 5.07 0.08
CA LEU A 80 -1.45 5.17 0.76
C LEU A 80 -1.03 6.64 0.77
N ARG A 81 -0.96 7.23 1.95
CA ARG A 81 -0.59 8.63 2.18
C ARG A 81 0.80 8.72 2.73
N GLU A 82 1.68 9.46 2.05
CA GLU A 82 2.97 9.79 2.63
C GLU A 82 2.79 10.89 3.67
N THR A 83 3.16 10.61 4.91
CA THR A 83 3.09 11.57 6.02
C THR A 83 4.40 12.32 6.19
N LYS A 84 5.52 11.67 5.83
CA LYS A 84 6.85 12.28 5.87
C LYS A 84 7.70 11.73 4.73
N ALA A 85 8.26 12.63 3.92
CA ALA A 85 9.23 12.28 2.90
C ALA A 85 10.62 12.04 3.49
N PRO A 86 11.49 11.29 2.82
CA PRO A 86 12.90 11.20 3.16
C PRO A 86 13.57 12.58 3.18
N GLU A 87 14.65 12.69 3.94
CA GLU A 87 15.40 13.96 4.02
C GLU A 87 15.91 14.40 2.65
N GLY A 88 15.68 15.67 2.32
CA GLY A 88 16.04 16.26 1.03
C GLY A 88 15.00 16.05 -0.09
N TYR A 89 13.88 15.39 0.20
CA TYR A 89 12.82 15.13 -0.77
C TYR A 89 11.50 15.81 -0.39
N ASN A 90 10.72 16.14 -1.41
CA ASN A 90 9.38 16.65 -1.21
C ASN A 90 8.40 15.52 -0.98
N LYS A 91 7.43 15.77 -0.11
CA LYS A 91 6.30 14.85 0.10
C LYS A 91 5.49 14.66 -1.18
N LEU A 92 4.90 13.51 -1.37
CA LEU A 92 3.99 13.23 -2.47
C LEU A 92 2.84 14.24 -2.49
N LEU A 93 2.45 14.66 -3.69
CA LEU A 93 1.39 15.68 -3.87
C LEU A 93 -0.01 15.16 -3.57
N SER A 94 -0.21 13.86 -3.70
CA SER A 94 -1.49 13.20 -3.48
C SER A 94 -1.28 11.80 -2.93
N ASP A 95 -2.34 11.24 -2.37
CA ASP A 95 -2.35 9.85 -1.96
C ASP A 95 -2.21 8.94 -3.19
N ILE A 96 -1.61 7.77 -2.99
CA ILE A 96 -1.56 6.71 -4.00
C ILE A 96 -2.79 5.83 -3.81
N LYS A 97 -3.67 5.79 -4.81
CA LYS A 97 -4.79 4.87 -4.82
C LYS A 97 -4.29 3.46 -5.13
N VAL A 98 -4.71 2.49 -4.34
CA VAL A 98 -4.39 1.07 -4.47
C VAL A 98 -5.68 0.28 -4.57
N GLU A 99 -5.89 -0.46 -5.65
CA GLU A 99 -7.05 -1.32 -5.83
C GLU A 99 -6.61 -2.78 -5.84
N ILE A 100 -6.98 -3.52 -4.80
CA ILE A 100 -6.71 -4.94 -4.66
C ILE A 100 -7.94 -5.70 -5.17
N LYS A 101 -7.77 -6.48 -6.24
CA LYS A 101 -8.79 -7.33 -6.85
C LYS A 101 -8.43 -8.77 -6.57
N ALA A 102 -9.37 -9.54 -6.03
CA ALA A 102 -9.14 -10.95 -5.66
C ALA A 102 -10.20 -11.85 -6.28
N ASN A 103 -9.77 -12.99 -6.79
CA ASN A 103 -10.64 -14.05 -7.30
C ASN A 103 -10.63 -15.21 -6.32
N TYR A 104 -11.81 -15.73 -6.04
CA TYR A 104 -12.01 -16.84 -5.10
C TYR A 104 -12.67 -18.03 -5.80
N ASP A 105 -12.28 -19.23 -5.42
CA ASP A 105 -12.99 -20.44 -5.81
C ASP A 105 -14.40 -20.42 -5.20
N PRO A 106 -15.46 -20.51 -6.01
CA PRO A 106 -16.84 -20.38 -5.51
C PRO A 106 -17.29 -21.55 -4.62
N LYS A 107 -16.62 -22.70 -4.70
CA LYS A 107 -16.94 -23.89 -3.90
C LYS A 107 -16.24 -23.91 -2.56
N THR A 108 -14.98 -23.46 -2.54
CA THR A 108 -14.13 -23.56 -1.35
C THR A 108 -13.91 -22.22 -0.65
N GLY A 109 -14.22 -21.10 -1.31
CA GLY A 109 -13.92 -19.75 -0.82
C GLY A 109 -12.42 -19.45 -0.73
N LYS A 110 -11.56 -20.27 -1.31
CA LYS A 110 -10.12 -20.05 -1.31
C LYS A 110 -9.74 -19.02 -2.37
N LEU A 111 -8.77 -18.18 -2.05
CA LEU A 111 -8.17 -17.26 -3.00
C LEU A 111 -7.47 -18.07 -4.12
N THR A 112 -7.81 -17.76 -5.36
CA THR A 112 -7.22 -18.41 -6.55
C THR A 112 -6.22 -17.51 -7.25
N SER A 113 -6.48 -16.21 -7.26
CA SER A 113 -5.58 -15.21 -7.83
C SER A 113 -5.93 -13.81 -7.31
N TYR A 114 -5.02 -12.89 -7.46
CA TYR A 114 -5.26 -11.48 -7.19
C TYR A 114 -4.43 -10.58 -8.11
N SER A 115 -4.81 -9.33 -8.21
CA SER A 115 -4.02 -8.28 -8.85
C SER A 115 -4.13 -6.98 -8.07
N VAL A 116 -3.15 -6.09 -8.23
CA VAL A 116 -3.14 -4.79 -7.56
C VAL A 116 -2.88 -3.71 -8.59
N ASP A 117 -3.83 -2.81 -8.73
CA ASP A 117 -3.71 -1.63 -9.58
C ASP A 117 -3.35 -0.42 -8.73
N TYR A 118 -2.55 0.48 -9.29
CA TYR A 118 -2.09 1.69 -8.63
C TYR A 118 -2.41 2.91 -9.45
N THR A 119 -2.92 3.95 -8.81
CA THR A 119 -3.16 5.23 -9.46
C THR A 119 -2.47 6.33 -8.68
N TYR A 120 -1.60 7.07 -9.35
CA TYR A 120 -0.94 8.26 -8.82
C TYR A 120 -0.91 9.36 -9.87
N ASN A 121 -1.28 10.59 -9.49
CA ASN A 121 -1.35 11.74 -10.40
C ASN A 121 -2.13 11.46 -11.70
N GLY A 122 -3.27 10.76 -11.60
CA GLY A 122 -4.12 10.45 -12.74
C GLY A 122 -3.60 9.33 -13.65
N THR A 123 -2.42 8.77 -13.36
CA THR A 123 -1.88 7.63 -14.11
C THR A 123 -2.13 6.34 -13.35
N THR A 124 -2.77 5.38 -14.00
CA THR A 124 -3.02 4.05 -13.44
C THR A 124 -2.05 3.05 -14.04
N THR A 125 -1.37 2.30 -13.17
CA THR A 125 -0.59 1.12 -13.53
C THR A 125 -1.37 -0.12 -13.13
N THR A 126 -1.75 -0.92 -14.11
CA THR A 126 -2.49 -2.16 -13.88
C THR A 126 -1.54 -3.29 -13.54
N GLY A 127 -1.78 -3.94 -12.41
CA GLY A 127 -1.01 -5.08 -11.95
C GLY A 127 -1.32 -6.36 -12.73
N LYS A 128 -0.34 -7.22 -12.87
CA LYS A 128 -0.53 -8.56 -13.44
C LYS A 128 -1.28 -9.45 -12.45
N GLU A 129 -2.06 -10.39 -12.98
CA GLU A 129 -2.69 -11.43 -12.16
C GLU A 129 -1.61 -12.31 -11.52
N ILE A 130 -1.71 -12.48 -10.20
CA ILE A 130 -0.80 -13.29 -9.39
C ILE A 130 -1.60 -14.50 -8.87
N LYS A 131 -1.14 -15.70 -9.23
CA LYS A 131 -1.74 -16.98 -8.79
C LYS A 131 -0.98 -17.61 -7.62
N ASP A 132 0.18 -17.08 -7.32
CA ASP A 132 0.98 -17.50 -6.18
C ASP A 132 0.79 -16.50 -5.02
N THR A 133 0.25 -16.99 -3.91
CA THR A 133 0.02 -16.16 -2.70
C THR A 133 1.29 -15.72 -1.98
N LYS A 134 2.46 -16.21 -2.41
CA LYS A 134 3.76 -15.81 -1.87
C LYS A 134 4.38 -14.63 -2.60
N THR A 135 3.93 -14.37 -3.83
CA THR A 135 4.40 -13.23 -4.62
C THR A 135 3.61 -11.98 -4.25
N SER A 136 4.27 -10.90 -3.93
CA SER A 136 3.66 -9.59 -3.69
C SER A 136 3.93 -8.68 -4.88
N PRO A 137 2.91 -7.95 -5.40
CA PRO A 137 3.11 -7.00 -6.49
C PRO A 137 3.90 -5.79 -6.00
N GLU A 138 4.79 -5.31 -6.85
CA GLU A 138 5.63 -4.15 -6.56
C GLU A 138 5.08 -2.88 -7.22
N VAL A 139 5.08 -1.78 -6.48
CA VAL A 139 4.83 -0.43 -6.98
C VAL A 139 6.02 0.44 -6.74
N ALA A 140 6.52 1.07 -7.77
CA ALA A 140 7.51 2.11 -7.62
C ALA A 140 6.82 3.45 -7.36
N VAL A 141 7.15 4.08 -6.25
CA VAL A 141 6.71 5.43 -5.88
C VAL A 141 7.88 6.38 -5.96
N GLU A 142 7.70 7.49 -6.65
CA GLU A 142 8.76 8.43 -6.93
C GLU A 142 8.57 9.74 -6.14
N ASN A 143 9.54 10.07 -5.27
CA ASN A 143 9.63 11.39 -4.64
C ASN A 143 10.57 12.29 -5.43
N LYS A 144 10.26 13.58 -5.49
CA LYS A 144 11.07 14.57 -6.21
C LYS A 144 11.94 15.36 -5.25
N THR A 145 13.16 15.69 -5.68
CA THR A 145 14.04 16.64 -5.00
C THR A 145 13.71 18.09 -5.39
N GLY A 146 13.98 19.03 -4.49
CA GLY A 146 13.90 20.47 -4.77
C GLY A 146 12.61 21.15 -4.31
N ALA A 147 12.62 22.49 -4.30
CA ALA A 147 11.46 23.28 -3.95
C ALA A 147 10.33 23.10 -4.97
N GLN A 148 9.11 22.88 -4.49
CA GLN A 148 7.93 22.93 -5.35
C GLN A 148 7.73 24.37 -5.78
N LEU A 149 8.22 24.72 -6.97
CA LEU A 149 7.84 25.99 -7.59
C LEU A 149 6.38 25.87 -8.04
N PRO A 150 5.54 26.87 -7.77
CA PRO A 150 4.21 26.94 -8.37
C PRO A 150 4.38 26.79 -9.88
N SER A 151 3.56 25.96 -10.51
CA SER A 151 3.63 25.63 -11.94
C SER A 151 3.29 26.87 -12.78
N THR A 152 4.28 27.72 -13.01
CA THR A 152 4.26 28.72 -14.06
C THR A 152 5.29 28.30 -15.10
N GLY A 153 4.81 27.59 -16.10
CA GLY A 153 5.35 27.32 -17.42
C GLY A 153 6.84 27.62 -17.65
N SER A 154 7.77 26.78 -17.21
CA SER A 154 9.08 26.71 -17.82
C SER A 154 9.52 25.25 -17.98
N LYS A 155 9.71 24.85 -19.24
CA LYS A 155 10.37 23.62 -19.66
C LYS A 155 11.82 23.67 -19.16
N GLY A 156 12.18 22.81 -18.22
CA GLY A 156 13.57 22.72 -17.78
C GLY A 156 13.78 22.34 -16.32
N ALA A 157 12.95 21.50 -15.75
CA ALA A 157 13.26 20.90 -14.46
C ALA A 157 13.99 19.57 -14.70
N LEU A 158 15.24 19.49 -14.28
CA LEU A 158 15.98 18.22 -14.17
C LEU A 158 15.24 17.37 -13.14
N MET A 159 14.51 16.35 -13.62
CA MET A 159 13.81 15.42 -12.75
C MET A 159 14.80 14.32 -12.31
N VAL A 160 15.29 14.40 -11.10
CA VAL A 160 15.90 13.25 -10.42
C VAL A 160 14.75 12.49 -9.78
N THR A 161 14.46 11.35 -10.34
CA THR A 161 13.37 10.50 -9.89
C THR A 161 13.96 9.36 -9.08
N LEU A 162 13.55 9.24 -7.82
CA LEU A 162 14.00 8.20 -6.92
C LEU A 162 12.81 7.31 -6.54
N ALA A 163 12.98 6.00 -6.66
CA ALA A 163 11.90 5.05 -6.50
C ALA A 163 11.94 4.37 -5.13
N GLY A 164 10.89 4.54 -4.34
CA GLY A 164 10.55 3.63 -3.26
C GLY A 164 9.66 2.51 -3.80
N ILE A 165 9.85 1.28 -3.34
CA ILE A 165 9.03 0.14 -3.73
C ILE A 165 8.09 -0.18 -2.57
N VAL A 166 6.77 -0.11 -2.82
CA VAL A 166 5.75 -0.56 -1.89
C VAL A 166 5.19 -1.88 -2.39
N LEU A 167 5.18 -2.89 -1.53
CA LEU A 167 4.68 -4.22 -1.80
C LEU A 167 3.38 -4.43 -1.03
N PHE A 168 2.35 -4.94 -1.69
CA PHE A 168 1.09 -5.29 -1.05
C PHE A 168 0.84 -6.79 -1.15
N GLY A 169 0.66 -7.44 0.00
CA GLY A 169 0.30 -8.84 0.10
C GLY A 169 -1.15 -9.03 0.56
N VAL A 170 -1.86 -9.97 -0.03
CA VAL A 170 -3.20 -10.38 0.38
C VAL A 170 -3.10 -11.60 1.29
N LEU A 171 -3.72 -11.54 2.47
CA LEU A 171 -3.79 -12.70 3.36
C LEU A 171 -4.98 -13.57 2.98
N THR A 172 -4.75 -14.87 2.79
CA THR A 172 -5.82 -15.84 2.70
C THR A 172 -6.38 -16.11 4.08
N ALA A 173 -7.37 -15.34 4.52
CA ALA A 173 -8.16 -15.72 5.67
C ALA A 173 -9.12 -16.83 5.24
N SER A 174 -8.81 -18.07 5.55
CA SER A 174 -9.81 -19.13 5.53
C SER A 174 -10.83 -18.82 6.63
N LYS A 175 -11.99 -18.26 6.25
CA LYS A 175 -13.15 -18.27 7.14
C LYS A 175 -13.48 -19.72 7.44
N ALA A 176 -13.10 -20.19 8.62
CA ALA A 176 -13.66 -21.40 9.17
C ALA A 176 -15.17 -21.16 9.33
N PHE A 177 -15.96 -21.72 8.44
CA PHE A 177 -17.41 -21.82 8.60
C PHE A 177 -17.67 -22.69 9.84
N GLY A 178 -17.98 -22.02 10.95
CA GLY A 178 -18.46 -22.70 12.15
C GLY A 178 -19.72 -23.51 11.80
N LYS A 179 -19.58 -24.83 11.75
CA LYS A 179 -20.73 -25.73 11.72
C LYS A 179 -21.57 -25.45 12.97
N LYS A 180 -22.70 -24.78 12.80
CA LYS A 180 -23.77 -24.82 13.79
C LYS A 180 -24.21 -26.28 13.91
N LYS A 181 -23.85 -26.94 15.01
CA LYS A 181 -24.50 -28.19 15.43
C LYS A 181 -25.96 -27.86 15.75
N ALA A 182 -26.86 -28.38 14.91
CA ALA A 182 -28.26 -28.48 15.28
C ALA A 182 -28.32 -29.46 16.46
N LYS A 183 -28.86 -29.00 17.59
CA LYS A 183 -29.32 -29.88 18.66
C LYS A 183 -30.76 -30.27 18.33
N ASN A 184 -30.95 -31.55 18.17
CA ASN A 184 -32.28 -32.16 18.39
C ASN A 184 -32.61 -32.11 19.87
#